data_1723b875614a317cefdfad172e4dd4a0
#
_entry.id   1723b875614a317cefdfad172e4dd4a0
#
_cell.length_a   1.000
_cell.length_b   1.000
_cell.length_c   1.000
_cell.angle_alpha   90.00
_cell.angle_beta   90.00
_cell.angle_gamma   90.00
#
_symmetry.space_group_name_H-M   'P 1'
#
loop_
_entity.id
_entity.type
_entity.pdbx_description
1 polymer ?
#
loop_
_entity_poly.entity_id
_entity_poly.type
_entity_poly.pdbx_seq_one_letter_code
_entity_poly.pdbx_strand_id
1 'polypeptide(L)'
;LLRHSSTRENVQDVASPYYMFKYSIRSELTRKYYERRIRTFFDFIEFLTGSQIEERCNLFAQKAKNDNNWTTVHIIRFLQYEKDRVEKGEITAATLNNFVKSIKLFCEMSDIPISWKKITRGLPRPRAVANDRAPTIEEIKQLVEYPDRRIKPIIYTMASSGIRLGAWDFLKWKHINPLTSETGTLVAAKVLVYAGDSEEYFTFITPEAYNSLK
;
A
#
# COMPACT_ATOMS: atom_id res chain seq x y z
N LEU A 1 -17.25 5.39 38.40
CA LEU A 1 -15.86 5.92 38.44
C LEU A 1 -14.99 5.11 37.52
N LEU A 2 -14.99 5.47 36.22
CA LEU A 2 -14.07 4.92 35.20
C LEU A 2 -12.74 5.65 35.36
N ARG A 3 -11.72 4.93 35.82
CA ARG A 3 -10.34 5.40 35.82
C ARG A 3 -9.82 5.42 34.37
N HIS A 4 -9.75 6.59 33.78
CA HIS A 4 -8.90 6.81 32.62
C HIS A 4 -7.44 6.69 33.09
N SER A 5 -6.80 5.57 32.81
CA SER A 5 -5.35 5.47 32.85
C SER A 5 -4.83 6.21 31.60
N SER A 6 -4.70 7.52 31.71
CA SER A 6 -3.92 8.32 30.78
C SER A 6 -2.47 7.87 30.91
N THR A 7 -2.02 7.00 30.01
CA THR A 7 -0.61 6.78 29.74
C THR A 7 -0.09 8.13 29.25
N ARG A 8 0.62 8.87 30.11
CA ARG A 8 1.43 10.02 29.69
C ARG A 8 2.55 9.44 28.81
N GLU A 9 2.32 9.40 27.52
CA GLU A 9 3.42 9.23 26.56
C GLU A 9 4.43 10.33 26.88
N ASN A 10 5.66 9.94 27.14
CA ASN A 10 6.72 10.88 27.48
C ASN A 10 6.88 11.83 26.30
N VAL A 11 6.87 13.15 26.50
CA VAL A 11 7.01 14.16 25.43
C VAL A 11 8.27 13.92 24.58
N GLN A 12 9.30 13.29 25.16
CA GLN A 12 10.51 12.88 24.45
C GLN A 12 10.27 11.75 23.46
N ASP A 13 9.33 10.83 23.71
CA ASP A 13 9.00 9.74 22.79
C ASP A 13 8.23 10.26 21.57
N VAL A 14 7.37 11.26 21.77
CA VAL A 14 6.57 11.88 20.70
C VAL A 14 7.45 12.65 19.70
N ALA A 15 8.59 13.19 20.14
CA ALA A 15 9.54 13.93 19.30
C ALA A 15 10.59 13.04 18.65
N SER A 16 10.56 11.71 18.85
CA SER A 16 11.58 10.82 18.28
C SER A 16 11.44 10.72 16.75
N PRO A 17 12.54 10.65 15.98
CA PRO A 17 12.54 10.48 14.52
C PRO A 17 11.69 9.29 14.07
N TYR A 18 11.73 8.18 14.79
CA TYR A 18 10.94 7.00 14.47
C TYR A 18 9.43 7.25 14.68
N TYR A 19 9.05 7.90 15.78
CA TYR A 19 7.66 8.23 16.04
C TYR A 19 7.10 9.19 14.98
N MET A 20 7.82 10.27 14.66
CA MET A 20 7.41 11.24 13.65
C MET A 20 7.26 10.60 12.27
N PHE A 21 8.16 9.69 11.90
CA PHE A 21 8.05 8.92 10.67
C PHE A 21 6.77 8.06 10.65
N LYS A 22 6.47 7.33 11.71
CA LYS A 22 5.24 6.52 11.80
C LYS A 22 3.97 7.37 11.82
N TYR A 23 3.99 8.48 12.54
CA TYR A 23 2.86 9.41 12.63
C TYR A 23 2.47 9.98 11.27
N SER A 24 3.43 10.25 10.40
CA SER A 24 3.18 10.81 9.08
C SER A 24 2.44 9.85 8.12
N ILE A 25 2.31 8.55 8.48
CA ILE A 25 1.72 7.53 7.62
C ILE A 25 0.37 7.09 8.21
N ARG A 26 -0.74 7.41 7.53
CA ARG A 26 -2.10 7.09 7.98
C ARG A 26 -2.39 5.59 7.98
N SER A 27 -2.07 4.88 6.89
CA SER A 27 -2.36 3.46 6.73
C SER A 27 -1.38 2.58 7.49
N GLU A 28 -1.87 1.68 8.33
CA GLU A 28 -1.04 0.72 9.07
C GLU A 28 -0.26 -0.21 8.13
N LEU A 29 -0.89 -0.65 7.04
CA LEU A 29 -0.22 -1.48 6.04
C LEU A 29 0.93 -0.73 5.37
N THR A 30 0.74 0.53 5.03
CA THR A 30 1.79 1.39 4.47
C THR A 30 2.92 1.59 5.48
N ARG A 31 2.63 1.75 6.78
CA ARG A 31 3.65 1.82 7.84
C ARG A 31 4.55 0.59 7.84
N LYS A 32 3.95 -0.62 7.84
CA LYS A 32 4.68 -1.89 7.80
C LYS A 32 5.59 -1.98 6.57
N TYR A 33 5.11 -1.57 5.40
CA TYR A 33 5.94 -1.57 4.18
C TYR A 33 7.07 -0.56 4.21
N TYR A 34 6.82 0.65 4.71
CA TYR A 34 7.83 1.69 4.80
C TYR A 34 8.91 1.34 5.82
N GLU A 35 8.50 0.85 6.99
CA GLU A 35 9.43 0.36 8.02
C GLU A 35 10.32 -0.77 7.50
N ARG A 36 9.74 -1.76 6.80
CA ARG A 36 10.52 -2.83 6.17
C ARG A 36 11.56 -2.29 5.19
N ARG A 37 11.22 -1.28 4.39
CA ARG A 37 12.15 -0.68 3.43
C ARG A 37 13.27 0.11 4.11
N ILE A 38 12.96 0.82 5.18
CA ILE A 38 13.98 1.50 6.00
C ILE A 38 14.92 0.47 6.64
N ARG A 39 14.37 -0.63 7.16
CA ARG A 39 15.18 -1.74 7.70
C ARG A 39 16.12 -2.29 6.62
N THR A 40 15.63 -2.58 5.42
CA THR A 40 16.44 -3.05 4.30
C THR A 40 17.58 -2.07 3.96
N PHE A 41 17.31 -0.76 3.97
CA PHE A 41 18.34 0.25 3.77
C PHE A 41 19.39 0.23 4.87
N PHE A 42 18.99 0.17 6.14
CA PHE A 42 19.93 0.09 7.26
C PHE A 42 20.75 -1.20 7.27
N ASP A 43 20.14 -2.32 6.87
CA ASP A 43 20.85 -3.60 6.75
C ASP A 43 21.90 -3.54 5.64
N PHE A 44 21.58 -2.92 4.50
CA PHE A 44 22.55 -2.74 3.41
C PHE A 44 23.78 -1.91 3.82
N ILE A 45 23.58 -0.88 4.62
CA ILE A 45 24.70 -0.04 5.11
C ILE A 45 25.30 -0.55 6.42
N GLU A 46 24.90 -1.73 6.89
CA GLU A 46 25.33 -2.39 8.13
C GLU A 46 25.17 -1.49 9.37
N PHE A 47 24.15 -0.62 9.36
CA PHE A 47 23.92 0.33 10.44
C PHE A 47 23.24 -0.34 11.62
N LEU A 48 23.97 -0.56 12.73
CA LEU A 48 23.48 -1.15 13.98
C LEU A 48 22.70 -2.45 13.74
N THR A 49 23.30 -3.38 13.01
CA THR A 49 22.70 -4.68 12.71
C THR A 49 22.31 -5.40 14.00
N GLY A 50 21.08 -5.93 14.05
CA GLY A 50 20.56 -6.63 15.23
C GLY A 50 19.82 -5.74 16.25
N SER A 51 19.96 -4.42 16.19
CA SER A 51 19.20 -3.50 17.04
C SER A 51 17.74 -3.33 16.58
N GLN A 52 16.88 -2.87 17.49
CA GLN A 52 15.49 -2.56 17.18
C GLN A 52 15.41 -1.40 16.18
N ILE A 53 14.40 -1.45 15.32
CA ILE A 53 14.25 -0.47 14.22
C ILE A 53 14.11 0.97 14.76
N GLU A 54 13.46 1.14 15.89
CA GLU A 54 13.30 2.45 16.54
C GLU A 54 14.65 3.05 16.94
N GLU A 55 15.51 2.26 17.61
CA GLU A 55 16.86 2.66 17.98
C GLU A 55 17.68 3.03 16.75
N ARG A 56 17.64 2.18 15.72
CA ARG A 56 18.34 2.43 14.45
C ARG A 56 17.88 3.75 13.79
N CYS A 57 16.58 4.02 13.75
CA CYS A 57 16.03 5.26 13.21
C CYS A 57 16.52 6.50 14.00
N ASN A 58 16.46 6.44 15.32
CA ASN A 58 16.82 7.56 16.17
C ASN A 58 18.32 7.87 16.09
N LEU A 59 19.17 6.86 16.15
CA LEU A 59 20.63 7.02 16.05
C LEU A 59 21.06 7.40 14.62
N PHE A 60 20.40 6.84 13.59
CA PHE A 60 20.67 7.25 12.22
C PHE A 60 20.34 8.71 11.99
N ALA A 61 19.18 9.19 12.47
CA ALA A 61 18.80 10.59 12.33
C ALA A 61 19.78 11.53 13.02
N GLN A 62 20.26 11.16 14.22
CA GLN A 62 21.28 11.93 14.92
C GLN A 62 22.60 12.00 14.13
N LYS A 63 23.08 10.87 13.63
CA LYS A 63 24.30 10.81 12.81
C LYS A 63 24.13 11.59 11.50
N ALA A 64 22.98 11.44 10.84
CA ALA A 64 22.69 12.08 9.57
C ALA A 64 22.63 13.61 9.65
N LYS A 65 22.13 14.16 10.76
CA LYS A 65 22.16 15.61 11.02
C LYS A 65 23.58 16.14 11.21
N ASN A 66 24.44 15.36 11.81
CA ASN A 66 25.84 15.73 12.07
C ASN A 66 26.74 15.53 10.84
N ASP A 67 26.43 14.54 9.99
CA ASP A 67 27.21 14.22 8.79
C ASP A 67 26.27 13.96 7.59
N ASN A 68 25.85 15.05 6.97
CA ASN A 68 24.99 15.00 5.80
C ASN A 68 25.67 14.38 4.56
N ASN A 69 27.00 14.55 4.44
CA ASN A 69 27.76 13.95 3.35
C ASN A 69 27.76 12.42 3.44
N TRP A 70 28.07 11.90 4.63
CA TRP A 70 27.99 10.46 4.91
C TRP A 70 26.60 9.90 4.56
N THR A 71 25.54 10.57 5.00
CA THR A 71 24.16 10.16 4.74
C THR A 71 23.85 10.13 3.25
N THR A 72 24.20 11.19 2.54
CA THR A 72 23.98 11.30 1.09
C THR A 72 24.70 10.19 0.33
N VAL A 73 25.96 9.92 0.66
CA VAL A 73 26.77 8.85 0.05
C VAL A 73 26.13 7.48 0.27
N HIS A 74 25.68 7.17 1.49
CA HIS A 74 25.07 5.87 1.80
C HIS A 74 23.72 5.67 1.10
N ILE A 75 22.90 6.74 1.01
CA ILE A 75 21.65 6.68 0.24
C ILE A 75 21.96 6.44 -1.25
N ILE A 76 22.93 7.13 -1.84
CA ILE A 76 23.29 6.95 -3.25
C ILE A 76 23.80 5.53 -3.49
N ARG A 77 24.69 4.99 -2.63
CA ARG A 77 25.19 3.62 -2.76
C ARG A 77 24.07 2.59 -2.71
N PHE A 78 23.13 2.74 -1.78
CA PHE A 78 21.97 1.86 -1.69
C PHE A 78 21.08 1.94 -2.94
N LEU A 79 20.76 3.14 -3.39
CA LEU A 79 19.93 3.32 -4.59
C LEU A 79 20.63 2.86 -5.88
N GLN A 80 21.96 2.95 -5.95
CA GLN A 80 22.72 2.38 -7.05
C GLN A 80 22.65 0.85 -7.03
N TYR A 81 22.81 0.21 -5.88
CA TYR A 81 22.62 -1.22 -5.71
C TYR A 81 21.22 -1.68 -6.16
N GLU A 82 20.17 -0.98 -5.72
CA GLU A 82 18.80 -1.30 -6.13
C GLU A 82 18.56 -1.04 -7.62
N LYS A 83 19.23 -0.04 -8.21
CA LYS A 83 19.19 0.22 -9.66
C LYS A 83 19.84 -0.93 -10.46
N ASP A 84 20.97 -1.44 -10.01
CA ASP A 84 21.62 -2.60 -10.63
C ASP A 84 20.71 -3.85 -10.60
N ARG A 85 19.92 -4.01 -9.52
CA ARG A 85 18.89 -5.05 -9.42
C ARG A 85 17.74 -4.85 -10.41
N VAL A 86 17.35 -3.59 -10.68
CA VAL A 86 16.37 -3.30 -11.74
C VAL A 86 16.93 -3.66 -13.10
N GLU A 87 18.17 -3.34 -13.38
CA GLU A 87 18.85 -3.66 -14.66
C GLU A 87 18.97 -5.18 -14.89
N LYS A 88 19.17 -5.95 -13.81
CA LYS A 88 19.16 -7.42 -13.83
C LYS A 88 17.76 -8.05 -13.88
N GLY A 89 16.69 -7.24 -13.77
CA GLY A 89 15.31 -7.74 -13.75
C GLY A 89 14.86 -8.39 -12.43
N GLU A 90 15.65 -8.28 -11.35
CA GLU A 90 15.32 -8.84 -10.03
C GLU A 90 14.17 -8.08 -9.35
N ILE A 91 14.10 -6.78 -9.59
CA ILE A 91 13.03 -5.90 -9.09
C ILE A 91 12.58 -4.93 -10.18
N THR A 92 11.42 -4.32 -10.00
CA THR A 92 10.93 -3.28 -10.92
C THR A 92 11.41 -1.89 -10.53
N ALA A 93 11.45 -0.96 -11.49
CA ALA A 93 11.71 0.46 -11.22
C ALA A 93 10.68 1.08 -10.25
N ALA A 94 9.44 0.54 -10.22
CA ALA A 94 8.43 0.93 -9.24
C ALA A 94 8.82 0.50 -7.81
N THR A 95 9.42 -0.67 -7.64
CA THR A 95 9.96 -1.16 -6.35
C THR A 95 11.10 -0.26 -5.88
N LEU A 96 12.05 0.07 -6.75
CA LEU A 96 13.12 1.04 -6.43
C LEU A 96 12.54 2.39 -5.99
N ASN A 97 11.55 2.91 -6.71
CA ASN A 97 10.92 4.18 -6.35
C ASN A 97 10.21 4.12 -4.98
N ASN A 98 9.72 2.95 -4.58
CA ASN A 98 9.14 2.78 -3.25
C ASN A 98 10.20 2.82 -2.13
N PHE A 99 11.43 2.37 -2.37
CA PHE A 99 12.55 2.60 -1.45
C PHE A 99 12.86 4.09 -1.32
N VAL A 100 12.95 4.80 -2.45
CA VAL A 100 13.15 6.26 -2.46
C VAL A 100 12.09 6.97 -1.63
N LYS A 101 10.80 6.66 -1.84
CA LYS A 101 9.69 7.27 -1.08
C LYS A 101 9.82 7.05 0.42
N SER A 102 10.18 5.85 0.84
CA SER A 102 10.29 5.51 2.26
C SER A 102 11.46 6.23 2.94
N ILE A 103 12.64 6.22 2.29
CA ILE A 103 13.83 6.90 2.82
C ILE A 103 13.63 8.42 2.81
N LYS A 104 13.03 8.95 1.74
CA LYS A 104 12.73 10.38 1.63
C LYS A 104 11.81 10.85 2.75
N LEU A 105 10.68 10.16 2.96
CA LEU A 105 9.75 10.50 4.04
C LEU A 105 10.44 10.45 5.40
N PHE A 106 11.25 9.42 5.66
CA PHE A 106 11.99 9.31 6.91
C PHE A 106 12.95 10.49 7.12
N CYS A 107 13.72 10.87 6.10
CA CYS A 107 14.61 12.02 6.16
C CYS A 107 13.85 13.33 6.39
N GLU A 108 12.74 13.54 5.68
CA GLU A 108 11.90 14.73 5.83
C GLU A 108 11.31 14.84 7.23
N MET A 109 10.77 13.75 7.77
CA MET A 109 10.19 13.73 9.12
C MET A 109 11.25 13.79 10.25
N SER A 110 12.50 13.58 9.91
CA SER A 110 13.65 13.65 10.84
C SER A 110 14.46 14.93 10.67
N ASP A 111 14.02 15.89 9.84
CA ASP A 111 14.75 17.14 9.53
C ASP A 111 16.18 16.91 9.01
N ILE A 112 16.38 15.86 8.20
CA ILE A 112 17.66 15.56 7.57
C ILE A 112 17.69 16.25 6.19
N PRO A 113 18.58 17.24 5.97
CA PRO A 113 18.58 18.05 4.74
C PRO A 113 19.23 17.30 3.57
N ILE A 114 18.44 16.60 2.76
CA ILE A 114 18.89 15.84 1.58
C ILE A 114 18.43 16.50 0.28
N SER A 115 19.35 16.64 -0.68
CA SER A 115 19.02 17.12 -2.02
C SER A 115 18.46 15.98 -2.91
N TRP A 116 17.19 15.68 -2.74
CA TRP A 116 16.51 14.57 -3.45
C TRP A 116 16.59 14.69 -4.97
N LYS A 117 16.54 15.90 -5.50
CA LYS A 117 16.65 16.16 -6.95
C LYS A 117 17.98 15.63 -7.52
N LYS A 118 19.09 15.76 -6.74
CA LYS A 118 20.40 15.22 -7.15
C LYS A 118 20.41 13.71 -7.11
N ILE A 119 19.88 13.11 -6.04
CA ILE A 119 19.90 11.66 -5.80
C ILE A 119 19.02 10.92 -6.81
N THR A 120 17.83 11.43 -7.10
CA THR A 120 16.84 10.71 -7.93
C THR A 120 16.99 10.94 -9.42
N ARG A 121 17.81 11.90 -9.85
CA ARG A 121 17.94 12.29 -11.26
C ARG A 121 18.39 11.13 -12.18
N GLY A 122 19.24 10.24 -11.69
CA GLY A 122 19.80 9.12 -12.45
C GLY A 122 19.03 7.81 -12.31
N LEU A 123 17.89 7.82 -11.60
CA LEU A 123 17.10 6.61 -11.38
C LEU A 123 16.15 6.33 -12.57
N PRO A 124 15.89 5.04 -12.87
CA PRO A 124 14.96 4.66 -13.92
C PRO A 124 13.53 5.08 -13.55
N ARG A 125 12.79 5.53 -14.54
CA ARG A 125 11.36 5.85 -14.35
C ARG A 125 10.54 4.56 -14.32
N PRO A 126 9.56 4.45 -13.41
CA PRO A 126 8.61 3.34 -13.43
C PRO A 126 7.90 3.29 -14.79
N ARG A 127 7.86 2.10 -15.39
CA ARG A 127 7.07 1.82 -16.58
C ARG A 127 6.04 0.77 -16.23
N ALA A 128 4.90 0.79 -16.90
CA ALA A 128 3.98 -0.34 -16.84
C ALA A 128 4.72 -1.57 -17.40
N VAL A 129 4.90 -2.57 -16.55
CA VAL A 129 5.64 -3.81 -16.91
C VAL A 129 4.68 -4.88 -17.37
N ALA A 130 3.44 -4.83 -16.87
CA ALA A 130 2.41 -5.80 -17.21
C ALA A 130 1.73 -5.41 -18.53
N ASN A 131 1.65 -6.38 -19.44
CA ASN A 131 0.81 -6.31 -20.62
C ASN A 131 -0.65 -6.62 -20.20
N ASP A 132 -1.12 -5.92 -19.15
CA ASP A 132 -2.45 -6.14 -18.60
C ASP A 132 -3.50 -5.73 -19.63
N ARG A 133 -4.31 -6.69 -20.04
CA ARG A 133 -5.52 -6.48 -20.83
C ARG A 133 -6.73 -6.96 -20.04
N ALA A 134 -7.87 -6.39 -20.35
CA ALA A 134 -9.12 -6.93 -19.84
C ALA A 134 -9.31 -8.37 -20.35
N PRO A 135 -9.85 -9.30 -19.54
CA PRO A 135 -10.21 -10.64 -19.99
C PRO A 135 -11.29 -10.55 -21.08
N THR A 136 -11.25 -11.44 -22.05
CA THR A 136 -12.30 -11.56 -23.06
C THR A 136 -13.56 -12.19 -22.45
N ILE A 137 -14.69 -12.06 -23.16
CA ILE A 137 -15.93 -12.68 -22.71
C ILE A 137 -15.81 -14.20 -22.66
N GLU A 138 -15.06 -14.81 -23.59
CA GLU A 138 -14.80 -16.24 -23.64
C GLU A 138 -13.97 -16.69 -22.42
N GLU A 139 -12.96 -15.94 -22.04
CA GLU A 139 -12.17 -16.21 -20.83
C GLU A 139 -13.01 -16.07 -19.56
N ILE A 140 -13.88 -15.06 -19.49
CA ILE A 140 -14.82 -14.91 -18.36
C ILE A 140 -15.76 -16.10 -18.28
N LYS A 141 -16.31 -16.59 -19.43
CA LYS A 141 -17.16 -17.77 -19.47
C LYS A 141 -16.44 -19.00 -18.94
N GLN A 142 -15.19 -19.24 -19.36
CA GLN A 142 -14.39 -20.36 -18.86
C GLN A 142 -14.17 -20.27 -17.34
N LEU A 143 -13.92 -19.07 -16.81
CA LEU A 143 -13.77 -18.88 -15.37
C LEU A 143 -15.06 -19.12 -14.60
N VAL A 144 -16.22 -18.76 -15.16
CA VAL A 144 -17.54 -18.98 -14.55
C VAL A 144 -17.91 -20.49 -14.51
N GLU A 145 -17.38 -21.29 -15.44
CA GLU A 145 -17.57 -22.74 -15.49
C GLU A 145 -16.65 -23.51 -14.53
N TYR A 146 -15.72 -22.81 -13.86
CA TYR A 146 -14.84 -23.42 -12.87
C TYR A 146 -15.65 -24.13 -11.76
N PRO A 147 -15.28 -25.35 -11.35
CA PRO A 147 -16.12 -26.20 -10.48
C PRO A 147 -16.39 -25.65 -9.08
N ASP A 148 -15.54 -24.73 -8.57
CA ASP A 148 -15.75 -24.15 -7.24
C ASP A 148 -16.89 -23.14 -7.26
N ARG A 149 -18.00 -23.50 -6.61
CA ARG A 149 -19.20 -22.67 -6.53
C ARG A 149 -18.97 -21.28 -5.93
N ARG A 150 -17.91 -21.09 -5.14
CA ARG A 150 -17.56 -19.79 -4.53
C ARG A 150 -16.97 -18.81 -5.55
N ILE A 151 -16.36 -19.31 -6.61
CA ILE A 151 -15.69 -18.48 -7.62
C ILE A 151 -16.68 -17.76 -8.52
N LYS A 152 -17.77 -18.44 -8.89
CA LYS A 152 -18.77 -17.91 -9.80
C LYS A 152 -19.39 -16.56 -9.35
N PRO A 153 -19.89 -16.43 -8.11
CA PRO A 153 -20.38 -15.14 -7.59
C PRO A 153 -19.33 -14.03 -7.62
N ILE A 154 -18.08 -14.36 -7.29
CA ILE A 154 -16.97 -13.43 -7.30
C ILE A 154 -16.73 -12.89 -8.71
N ILE A 155 -16.63 -13.78 -9.71
CA ILE A 155 -16.38 -13.40 -11.10
C ILE A 155 -17.53 -12.54 -11.64
N TYR A 156 -18.78 -12.97 -11.47
CA TYR A 156 -19.94 -12.20 -11.93
C TYR A 156 -19.98 -10.80 -11.29
N THR A 157 -19.75 -10.72 -9.99
CA THR A 157 -19.77 -9.44 -9.30
C THR A 157 -18.64 -8.54 -9.77
N MET A 158 -17.40 -9.05 -9.87
CA MET A 158 -16.26 -8.25 -10.32
C MET A 158 -16.39 -7.84 -11.79
N ALA A 159 -16.84 -8.75 -12.67
CA ALA A 159 -17.01 -8.47 -14.09
C ALA A 159 -18.08 -7.42 -14.36
N SER A 160 -19.18 -7.41 -13.58
CA SER A 160 -20.27 -6.46 -13.76
C SER A 160 -20.06 -5.11 -13.07
N SER A 161 -19.31 -5.06 -11.98
CA SER A 161 -19.16 -3.85 -11.15
C SER A 161 -17.79 -3.19 -11.22
N GLY A 162 -16.77 -3.90 -11.66
CA GLY A 162 -15.38 -3.43 -11.63
C GLY A 162 -14.78 -3.26 -10.23
N ILE A 163 -15.40 -3.81 -9.17
CA ILE A 163 -14.85 -3.72 -7.83
C ILE A 163 -13.52 -4.48 -7.72
N ARG A 164 -12.61 -3.97 -6.89
CA ARG A 164 -11.35 -4.64 -6.62
C ARG A 164 -11.54 -5.85 -5.71
N LEU A 165 -10.69 -6.87 -5.84
CA LEU A 165 -10.75 -8.06 -5.00
C LEU A 165 -10.74 -7.75 -3.50
N GLY A 166 -9.93 -6.76 -3.06
CA GLY A 166 -9.90 -6.32 -1.66
C GLY A 166 -11.21 -5.75 -1.12
N ALA A 167 -12.17 -5.39 -1.97
CA ALA A 167 -13.48 -4.91 -1.53
C ALA A 167 -14.35 -6.04 -0.93
N TRP A 168 -14.06 -7.31 -1.26
CA TRP A 168 -14.80 -8.47 -0.76
C TRP A 168 -14.73 -8.60 0.75
N ASP A 169 -13.61 -8.29 1.39
CA ASP A 169 -13.44 -8.38 2.83
C ASP A 169 -14.37 -7.44 3.61
N PHE A 170 -14.84 -6.38 2.96
CA PHE A 170 -15.72 -5.37 3.54
C PHE A 170 -17.18 -5.50 3.10
N LEU A 171 -17.45 -6.31 2.06
CA LEU A 171 -18.78 -6.45 1.50
C LEU A 171 -19.66 -7.30 2.43
N LYS A 172 -20.84 -6.76 2.77
CA LYS A 172 -21.87 -7.43 3.58
C LYS A 172 -23.17 -7.44 2.82
N TRP A 173 -24.00 -8.44 3.08
CA TRP A 173 -25.30 -8.56 2.41
C TRP A 173 -26.17 -7.30 2.52
N LYS A 174 -26.15 -6.64 3.68
CA LYS A 174 -26.86 -5.36 3.89
C LYS A 174 -26.41 -4.21 2.99
N HIS A 175 -25.27 -4.34 2.33
CA HIS A 175 -24.72 -3.34 1.40
C HIS A 175 -25.19 -3.56 -0.05
N ILE A 176 -26.01 -4.60 -0.30
CA ILE A 176 -26.48 -4.97 -1.63
C ILE A 176 -27.98 -4.81 -1.68
N ASN A 177 -28.44 -3.82 -2.45
CA ASN A 177 -29.86 -3.47 -2.56
C ASN A 177 -30.37 -3.77 -3.98
N PRO A 178 -31.29 -4.75 -4.16
CA PRO A 178 -31.86 -5.05 -5.46
C PRO A 178 -32.70 -3.88 -5.98
N LEU A 179 -32.62 -3.66 -7.27
CA LEU A 179 -33.42 -2.70 -8.00
C LEU A 179 -34.36 -3.45 -8.95
N THR A 180 -35.65 -3.20 -8.80
CA THR A 180 -36.70 -3.82 -9.64
C THR A 180 -37.37 -2.80 -10.50
N SER A 181 -37.84 -3.25 -11.67
CA SER A 181 -38.71 -2.47 -12.53
C SER A 181 -40.10 -2.28 -11.87
N GLU A 182 -40.96 -1.47 -12.48
CA GLU A 182 -42.37 -1.31 -12.09
C GLU A 182 -43.14 -2.65 -12.11
N THR A 183 -42.71 -3.58 -12.95
CA THR A 183 -43.28 -4.94 -13.05
C THR A 183 -42.71 -5.92 -12.01
N GLY A 184 -41.86 -5.48 -11.11
CA GLY A 184 -41.21 -6.34 -10.09
C GLY A 184 -40.05 -7.15 -10.62
N THR A 185 -39.61 -7.00 -11.86
CA THR A 185 -38.47 -7.72 -12.42
C THR A 185 -37.15 -7.11 -11.93
N LEU A 186 -36.23 -7.96 -11.44
CA LEU A 186 -34.91 -7.52 -11.06
C LEU A 186 -34.15 -6.96 -12.26
N VAL A 187 -33.72 -5.70 -12.19
CA VAL A 187 -32.95 -5.02 -13.23
C VAL A 187 -31.47 -4.94 -12.93
N ALA A 188 -31.14 -4.71 -11.68
CA ALA A 188 -29.77 -4.61 -11.18
C ALA A 188 -29.76 -4.74 -9.65
N ALA A 189 -28.59 -4.73 -9.04
CA ALA A 189 -28.48 -4.42 -7.62
C ALA A 189 -27.42 -3.34 -7.38
N LYS A 190 -27.75 -2.37 -6.52
CA LYS A 190 -26.80 -1.35 -6.05
C LYS A 190 -25.96 -1.94 -4.95
N VAL A 191 -24.66 -1.80 -5.08
CA VAL A 191 -23.65 -2.27 -4.11
C VAL A 191 -22.93 -1.09 -3.50
N LEU A 192 -22.95 -0.96 -2.17
CA LEU A 192 -22.16 0.02 -1.43
C LEU A 192 -20.81 -0.62 -1.08
N VAL A 193 -19.74 -0.06 -1.63
CA VAL A 193 -18.37 -0.56 -1.51
C VAL A 193 -17.64 0.27 -0.47
N TYR A 194 -16.85 -0.38 0.38
CA TYR A 194 -16.12 0.24 1.51
C TYR A 194 -17.02 1.05 2.45
N ALA A 195 -18.22 0.52 2.75
CA ALA A 195 -19.22 1.18 3.57
C ALA A 195 -18.66 1.68 4.91
N GLY A 196 -18.75 3.00 5.16
CA GLY A 196 -18.23 3.66 6.34
C GLY A 196 -16.76 4.06 6.28
N ASP A 197 -16.08 3.84 5.15
CA ASP A 197 -14.71 4.28 4.92
C ASP A 197 -14.66 5.60 4.13
N SER A 198 -13.53 6.30 4.17
CA SER A 198 -13.30 7.51 3.37
C SER A 198 -13.27 7.25 1.86
N GLU A 199 -13.08 6.00 1.44
CA GLU A 199 -13.11 5.54 0.05
C GLU A 199 -14.47 4.93 -0.33
N GLU A 200 -15.53 5.15 0.46
CA GLU A 200 -16.86 4.66 0.17
C GLU A 200 -17.38 5.15 -1.18
N TYR A 201 -17.90 4.23 -1.97
CA TYR A 201 -18.61 4.53 -3.22
C TYR A 201 -19.68 3.48 -3.49
N PHE A 202 -20.54 3.72 -4.48
CA PHE A 202 -21.48 2.71 -4.92
C PHE A 202 -21.24 2.33 -6.39
N THR A 203 -21.62 1.11 -6.72
CA THR A 203 -21.62 0.55 -8.06
C THR A 203 -22.87 -0.31 -8.26
N PHE A 204 -23.01 -0.87 -9.46
CA PHE A 204 -24.13 -1.76 -9.78
C PHE A 204 -23.60 -3.12 -10.25
N ILE A 205 -24.39 -4.15 -9.96
CA ILE A 205 -24.18 -5.51 -10.46
C ILE A 205 -25.39 -5.98 -11.24
N THR A 206 -25.15 -6.89 -12.18
CA THR A 206 -26.21 -7.47 -13.00
C THR A 206 -27.14 -8.38 -12.19
N PRO A 207 -28.35 -8.69 -12.72
CA PRO A 207 -29.24 -9.67 -12.10
C PRO A 207 -28.59 -11.05 -11.89
N GLU A 208 -27.76 -11.49 -12.85
CA GLU A 208 -27.03 -12.75 -12.76
C GLU A 208 -26.03 -12.75 -11.59
N ALA A 209 -25.27 -11.64 -11.44
CA ALA A 209 -24.34 -11.47 -10.33
C ALA A 209 -25.08 -11.50 -8.99
N TYR A 210 -26.17 -10.74 -8.86
CA TYR A 210 -27.00 -10.71 -7.65
C TYR A 210 -27.58 -12.08 -7.31
N ASN A 211 -28.14 -12.79 -8.29
CA ASN A 211 -28.71 -14.12 -8.07
C ASN A 211 -27.66 -15.18 -7.72
N SER A 212 -26.43 -15.01 -8.23
CA SER A 212 -25.33 -15.92 -7.90
C SER A 212 -24.78 -15.75 -6.48
N LEU A 213 -25.05 -14.60 -5.86
CA LEU A 213 -24.66 -14.30 -4.46
C LEU A 213 -25.63 -14.90 -3.43
N LYS A 214 -26.86 -15.24 -3.83
CA LYS A 214 -27.87 -15.89 -2.99
C LYS A 214 -27.55 -17.39 -2.79
#